data_29e2b1b091b737bc32eabd7a26bf096e
#
_entry.id   29e2b1b091b737bc32eabd7a26bf096e
#
_cell.length_a   1.000
_cell.length_b   1.000
_cell.length_c   1.000
_cell.angle_alpha   90.00
_cell.angle_beta   90.00
_cell.angle_gamma   90.00
#
_symmetry.space_group_name_H-M   'P 1'
#
loop_
_entity.id
_entity.type
_entity.pdbx_description
1 polymer ?
#
loop_
_entity_poly.entity_id
_entity_poly.type
_entity_poly.pdbx_seq_one_letter_code
_entity_poly.pdbx_strand_id
1 'polypeptide(L)' 'MRITIELEREVDGRWIAEAPDFPGVLVYGQDETDALQRVQALALRCIAERLEMRIA' A
#
# COMPACT_ATOMS: atom_id res chain seq x y z
N MET A 1 4.93 10.82 -9.94
CA MET A 1 5.24 10.40 -8.55
C MET A 1 5.67 8.95 -8.53
N ARG A 2 6.67 8.63 -7.76
CA ARG A 2 7.16 7.25 -7.62
C ARG A 2 6.91 6.77 -6.20
N ILE A 3 6.26 5.61 -6.07
CA ILE A 3 5.98 4.98 -4.79
C ILE A 3 6.69 3.63 -4.78
N THR A 4 7.54 3.42 -3.78
CA THR A 4 8.21 2.15 -3.58
C THR A 4 7.26 1.18 -2.90
N ILE A 5 7.11 -0.02 -3.45
CA ILE A 5 6.28 -1.07 -2.87
C ILE A 5 7.13 -2.31 -2.69
N GLU A 6 7.06 -2.89 -1.50
CA GLU A 6 7.70 -4.15 -1.17
C GLU A 6 6.63 -5.23 -1.08
N LEU A 7 6.89 -6.35 -1.75
CA LEU A 7 5.99 -7.50 -1.78
C LEU A 7 6.70 -8.71 -1.19
N GLU A 8 6.01 -9.45 -0.33
CA GLU A 8 6.55 -10.65 0.26
C GLU A 8 5.45 -11.71 0.39
N ARG A 9 5.81 -12.96 0.11
CA ARG A 9 4.87 -14.07 0.27
C ARG A 9 4.97 -14.62 1.68
N GLU A 10 3.83 -14.74 2.35
CA GLU A 10 3.75 -15.32 3.68
C GLU A 10 3.77 -16.85 3.63
N VAL A 11 4.08 -17.46 4.76
CA VAL A 11 4.15 -18.92 4.88
C VAL A 11 2.82 -19.59 4.52
N ASP A 12 1.71 -18.95 4.83
CA ASP A 12 0.37 -19.46 4.55
C ASP A 12 -0.11 -19.25 3.10
N GLY A 13 0.75 -18.67 2.25
CA GLY A 13 0.44 -18.44 0.85
C GLY A 13 -0.16 -17.07 0.54
N ARG A 14 -0.52 -16.29 1.54
CA ARG A 14 -0.97 -14.92 1.32
C ARG A 14 0.23 -14.04 0.96
N TRP A 15 -0.07 -12.91 0.35
CA TRP A 15 0.95 -11.92 0.04
C TRP A 15 0.76 -10.70 0.93
N ILE A 16 1.87 -10.12 1.34
CA ILE A 16 1.88 -8.87 2.07
C ILE A 16 2.52 -7.80 1.18
N ALA A 17 1.95 -6.62 1.17
CA ALA A 17 2.48 -5.49 0.41
C ALA A 17 2.59 -4.28 1.33
N GLU A 18 3.70 -3.59 1.24
CA GLU A 18 3.99 -2.42 2.06
C GLU A 18 4.50 -1.28 1.21
N ALA A 19 4.08 -0.07 1.53
CA ALA A 19 4.67 1.15 0.97
C ALA A 19 5.45 1.84 2.08
N PRO A 20 6.75 1.55 2.22
CA PRO A 20 7.55 1.99 3.38
C PRO A 20 7.64 3.51 3.53
N ASP A 21 7.46 4.27 2.46
CA ASP A 21 7.46 5.73 2.53
C ASP A 21 6.21 6.29 3.22
N PHE A 22 5.19 5.45 3.45
CA PHE A 22 3.95 5.86 4.09
C PHE A 22 3.72 5.00 5.33
N PRO A 23 3.96 5.53 6.53
CA PRO A 23 3.77 4.76 7.76
C PRO A 23 2.36 4.20 7.88
N GLY A 24 2.26 2.91 8.19
CA GLY A 24 0.99 2.23 8.35
C GLY A 24 0.34 1.73 7.07
N VAL A 25 0.96 1.95 5.92
CA VAL A 25 0.44 1.45 4.64
C VAL A 25 0.98 0.05 4.39
N LEU A 26 0.23 -0.94 4.87
CA LEU A 26 0.57 -2.35 4.75
C LEU A 26 -0.74 -3.12 4.56
N VAL A 27 -0.79 -3.99 3.57
CA VAL A 27 -2.00 -4.77 3.26
C VAL A 27 -1.66 -6.22 2.99
N TYR A 28 -2.65 -7.09 3.12
CA TYR A 28 -2.58 -8.48 2.69
C TYR A 28 -3.42 -8.67 1.43
N GLY A 29 -2.98 -9.58 0.58
CA GLY A 29 -3.72 -9.99 -0.60
C GLY A 29 -3.67 -11.50 -0.76
N GLN A 30 -4.62 -12.05 -1.52
CA GLN A 30 -4.69 -13.48 -1.78
C GLN A 30 -3.58 -13.92 -2.75
N ASP A 31 -3.17 -13.03 -3.62
CA ASP A 31 -2.07 -13.23 -4.55
C ASP A 31 -1.30 -11.93 -4.71
N GLU A 32 -0.23 -11.98 -5.49
CA GLU A 32 0.66 -10.84 -5.70
C GLU A 32 -0.08 -9.64 -6.32
N THR A 33 -0.90 -9.90 -7.33
CA THR A 33 -1.66 -8.85 -8.03
C THR A 33 -2.65 -8.18 -7.09
N ASP A 34 -3.37 -8.97 -6.31
CA ASP A 34 -4.33 -8.45 -5.34
C ASP A 34 -3.65 -7.57 -4.29
N ALA A 35 -2.54 -8.04 -3.73
CA ALA A 35 -1.78 -7.26 -2.74
C ALA A 35 -1.27 -5.95 -3.35
N LEU A 36 -0.75 -6.00 -4.57
CA LEU A 36 -0.25 -4.82 -5.27
C LEU A 36 -1.35 -3.78 -5.48
N GLN A 37 -2.51 -4.21 -5.95
CA GLN A 37 -3.64 -3.30 -6.18
C GLN A 37 -4.11 -2.65 -4.89
N ARG A 38 -4.21 -3.44 -3.82
CA ARG A 38 -4.67 -2.95 -2.52
C ARG A 38 -3.71 -1.93 -1.92
N VAL A 39 -2.40 -2.18 -1.98
CA VAL A 39 -1.43 -1.27 -1.41
C VAL A 39 -1.36 0.04 -2.20
N GLN A 40 -1.50 -0.04 -3.52
CA GLN A 40 -1.54 1.15 -4.36
C GLN A 40 -2.74 2.03 -4.02
N ALA A 41 -3.91 1.42 -3.87
CA ALA A 41 -5.12 2.16 -3.52
C ALA A 41 -4.99 2.84 -2.16
N LEU A 42 -4.43 2.13 -1.18
CA LEU A 42 -4.24 2.68 0.17
C LEU A 42 -3.22 3.81 0.18
N ALA A 43 -2.11 3.65 -0.54
CA ALA A 43 -1.10 4.69 -0.66
C ALA A 43 -1.67 5.97 -1.30
N LEU A 44 -2.46 5.82 -2.34
CA LEU A 44 -3.11 6.97 -3.01
C LEU A 44 -4.11 7.67 -2.09
N ARG A 45 -4.84 6.93 -1.28
CA ARG A 45 -5.71 7.52 -0.25
C ARG A 45 -4.92 8.34 0.75
N CYS A 46 -3.79 7.84 1.21
CA CYS A 46 -2.94 8.57 2.15
C CYS A 46 -2.46 9.89 1.55
N ILE A 47 -2.08 9.87 0.28
CA ILE A 47 -1.65 11.08 -0.42
C ILE A 47 -2.80 12.06 -0.54
N ALA A 48 -3.97 11.60 -0.93
CA ALA A 48 -5.16 12.43 -1.08
C ALA A 48 -5.54 13.10 0.23
N GLU A 49 -5.55 12.34 1.32
CA GLU A 49 -5.86 12.85 2.64
C GLU A 49 -4.88 13.95 3.08
N ARG A 50 -3.59 13.76 2.82
CA ARG A 50 -2.58 14.76 3.14
C ARG A 50 -2.78 16.06 2.36
N LEU A 51 -3.14 15.94 1.09
CA LEU A 51 -3.42 17.11 0.26
C LEU A 51 -4.66 17.85 0.74
N GLU A 52 -5.71 17.13 1.11
CA GLU A 52 -6.93 17.71 1.65
C GLU A 52 -6.67 18.47 2.97
N MET A 53 -5.85 17.91 3.83
CA MET A 53 -5.46 18.57 5.08
C MET A 53 -4.71 19.87 4.86
N ARG A 54 -3.91 19.95 3.79
CA ARG A 54 -3.17 21.18 3.45
C ARG A 54 -4.06 22.27 2.91
N ILE A 55 -5.13 21.91 2.24
CA ILE A 55 -6.06 22.84 1.64
C ILE A 55 -7.03 23.41 2.68
N ALA A 56 -7.35 22.60 3.67
CA ALA A 56 -8.20 23.02 4.78
C ALA A 56 -7.41 23.91 5.76
#